data_8811858b945506fd6980e133651addea
#
_entry.id   8811858b945506fd6980e133651addea
#
_cell.length_a   1.000
_cell.length_b   1.000
_cell.length_c   1.000
_cell.angle_alpha   90.00
_cell.angle_beta   90.00
_cell.angle_gamma   90.00
#
_symmetry.space_group_name_H-M   'P 1'
#
loop_
_entity.id
_entity.type
_entity.pdbx_description
1 polymer ?
#
loop_
_entity_poly.entity_id
_entity_poly.type
_entity_poly.pdbx_seq_one_letter_code
_entity_poly.pdbx_strand_id
1 'polypeptide(L)'
;MNIGDYIIFPKKQNLIPIYFQKGNQTMKYSIGVDLGGTNIAVGIVDENYQIIKKGSVPTLAQRGPEPIVHDMAELCKKLVGECGLTMDDIAGAGIASPGTVNPDTGVVEYANNIKFSDFPLVALFSKEMGMPAEKVKIGNDANLAALGEAVGGAAKGAKSSVMITLGSGVGGGVILGDLVLTGCAYGGAELGHMVIEKDGRQCSCGRKGCLEAYCSATALVKLTKEKFEECPDSLMREMCENDVNRVGGKTAFAAMKKGDKAGAEVVDTFISYLACGVANLINIFQPEVFTIGGGVSGEGDNLLIPLKEKVCKETYSKDNTLKTDLRIATLGNDAGIIGAAAFATSR
;
A
#
# COMPACT_ATOMS: atom_id res chain seq x y z
N MET A 1 -17.65 -25.65 -30.72
CA MET A 1 -16.87 -24.45 -30.34
C MET A 1 -15.59 -24.95 -29.72
N ASN A 2 -14.46 -24.71 -30.36
CA ASN A 2 -13.15 -25.18 -29.93
C ASN A 2 -12.67 -24.27 -28.77
N ILE A 3 -12.40 -24.87 -27.61
CA ILE A 3 -11.90 -24.19 -26.38
C ILE A 3 -10.38 -23.89 -26.49
N GLY A 4 -9.78 -24.10 -27.67
CA GLY A 4 -8.31 -23.96 -27.86
C GLY A 4 -7.73 -22.57 -28.06
N ASP A 5 -8.54 -21.51 -28.21
CA ASP A 5 -8.03 -20.24 -28.77
C ASP A 5 -7.90 -19.08 -27.77
N TYR A 6 -7.99 -19.32 -26.45
CA TYR A 6 -8.04 -18.21 -25.46
C TYR A 6 -6.91 -18.16 -24.43
N ILE A 7 -5.81 -18.90 -24.61
CA ILE A 7 -4.65 -18.72 -23.73
C ILE A 7 -3.42 -18.42 -24.58
N ILE A 8 -3.35 -17.21 -25.12
CA ILE A 8 -2.08 -16.65 -25.57
C ILE A 8 -1.42 -16.01 -24.33
N PHE A 9 -0.57 -16.76 -23.63
CA PHE A 9 0.34 -16.15 -22.68
C PHE A 9 1.34 -15.30 -23.46
N PRO A 10 1.42 -13.97 -23.21
CA PRO A 10 2.52 -13.19 -23.77
C PRO A 10 3.84 -13.75 -23.25
N LYS A 11 4.85 -13.88 -24.11
CA LYS A 11 6.15 -14.53 -23.86
C LYS A 11 7.07 -13.78 -22.86
N LYS A 12 6.59 -12.77 -22.13
CA LYS A 12 7.33 -12.11 -21.06
C LYS A 12 6.50 -12.15 -19.79
N GLN A 13 7.00 -12.83 -18.77
CA GLN A 13 6.53 -12.61 -17.41
C GLN A 13 6.91 -11.18 -17.05
N ASN A 14 5.93 -10.30 -16.88
CA ASN A 14 6.14 -8.90 -16.47
C ASN A 14 6.46 -8.86 -14.95
N LEU A 15 7.59 -9.46 -14.59
CA LEU A 15 8.25 -9.22 -13.34
C LEU A 15 9.12 -8.00 -13.57
N ILE A 16 8.89 -6.92 -12.83
CA ILE A 16 9.72 -5.72 -12.95
C ILE A 16 10.97 -5.93 -12.10
N PRO A 17 12.14 -6.13 -12.71
CA PRO A 17 13.37 -6.29 -11.95
C PRO A 17 13.79 -4.95 -11.35
N ILE A 18 14.15 -4.98 -10.07
CA ILE A 18 14.68 -3.82 -9.34
C ILE A 18 16.19 -4.08 -9.12
N TYR A 19 17.02 -3.70 -10.08
CA TYR A 19 18.48 -3.75 -9.90
C TYR A 19 18.95 -2.44 -9.26
N PHE A 20 19.41 -2.49 -8.02
CA PHE A 20 20.05 -1.35 -7.37
C PHE A 20 21.52 -1.24 -7.81
N GLN A 21 21.91 -0.10 -8.39
CA GLN A 21 23.32 0.14 -8.72
C GLN A 21 24.13 0.42 -7.46
N LYS A 22 25.10 -0.44 -7.17
CA LYS A 22 26.27 -0.08 -6.34
C LYS A 22 27.37 0.40 -7.30
N GLY A 23 27.60 1.68 -7.39
CA GLY A 23 28.68 2.24 -8.22
C GLY A 23 29.08 3.63 -7.76
N ASN A 24 30.38 3.94 -7.84
CA ASN A 24 30.96 5.26 -7.62
C ASN A 24 30.39 6.27 -8.61
N GLN A 25 29.30 6.95 -8.26
CA GLN A 25 28.78 8.08 -9.02
C GLN A 25 28.48 9.24 -8.05
N THR A 26 28.65 10.47 -8.54
CA THR A 26 28.15 11.70 -7.91
C THR A 26 26.75 11.48 -7.36
N MET A 27 26.50 11.87 -6.11
CA MET A 27 25.20 11.76 -5.44
C MET A 27 24.10 12.18 -6.41
N LYS A 28 23.20 11.26 -6.74
CA LYS A 28 22.02 11.55 -7.55
C LYS A 28 20.78 11.37 -6.71
N TYR A 29 19.90 12.34 -6.81
CA TYR A 29 18.62 12.32 -6.14
C TYR A 29 17.54 11.74 -7.06
N SER A 30 16.48 11.25 -6.46
CA SER A 30 15.28 10.79 -7.16
C SER A 30 14.06 11.52 -6.63
N ILE A 31 13.09 11.72 -7.50
CA ILE A 31 11.78 12.26 -7.10
C ILE A 31 10.83 11.09 -6.89
N GLY A 32 10.20 11.04 -5.72
CA GLY A 32 9.07 10.15 -5.45
C GLY A 32 7.78 10.95 -5.33
N VAL A 33 6.78 10.58 -6.10
CA VAL A 33 5.43 11.15 -6.06
C VAL A 33 4.45 10.10 -5.58
N ASP A 34 3.72 10.40 -4.53
CA ASP A 34 2.58 9.60 -4.05
C ASP A 34 1.29 10.34 -4.39
N LEU A 35 0.60 9.87 -5.43
CA LEU A 35 -0.64 10.45 -5.95
C LEU A 35 -1.84 9.82 -5.24
N GLY A 36 -2.26 10.40 -4.15
CA GLY A 36 -3.49 9.99 -3.47
C GLY A 36 -4.74 10.69 -3.99
N GLY A 37 -5.91 10.12 -3.69
CA GLY A 37 -7.21 10.73 -4.06
C GLY A 37 -7.49 12.06 -3.37
N THR A 38 -6.85 12.35 -2.24
CA THR A 38 -7.04 13.58 -1.46
C THR A 38 -5.86 14.53 -1.54
N ASN A 39 -4.65 14.00 -1.47
CA ASN A 39 -3.40 14.75 -1.47
C ASN A 39 -2.40 14.12 -2.45
N ILE A 40 -1.60 14.98 -3.07
CA ILE A 40 -0.37 14.63 -3.77
C ILE A 40 0.76 14.89 -2.80
N ALA A 41 1.59 13.88 -2.53
CA ALA A 41 2.78 14.04 -1.73
C ALA A 41 4.03 13.78 -2.58
N VAL A 42 5.04 14.62 -2.42
CA VAL A 42 6.29 14.54 -3.18
C VAL A 42 7.47 14.57 -2.23
N GLY A 43 8.49 13.78 -2.52
CA GLY A 43 9.77 13.83 -1.82
C GLY A 43 10.96 13.79 -2.77
N ILE A 44 12.01 14.51 -2.39
CA ILE A 44 13.33 14.38 -2.95
C ILE A 44 14.09 13.39 -2.09
N VAL A 45 14.55 12.30 -2.67
CA VAL A 45 15.10 11.13 -1.98
C VAL A 45 16.54 10.92 -2.43
N ASP A 46 17.43 10.69 -1.48
CA ASP A 46 18.84 10.41 -1.74
C ASP A 46 19.09 8.93 -2.11
N GLU A 47 20.34 8.61 -2.39
CA GLU A 47 20.80 7.25 -2.75
C GLU A 47 20.66 6.22 -1.63
N ASN A 48 20.46 6.66 -0.38
CA ASN A 48 20.21 5.82 0.80
C ASN A 48 18.72 5.66 1.12
N TYR A 49 17.85 6.14 0.21
CA TYR A 49 16.39 6.18 0.39
C TYR A 49 15.93 7.04 1.56
N GLN A 50 16.71 8.10 1.88
CA GLN A 50 16.30 9.10 2.87
C GLN A 50 15.64 10.29 2.17
N ILE A 51 14.49 10.69 2.67
CA ILE A 51 13.82 11.90 2.18
C ILE A 51 14.56 13.12 2.70
N ILE A 52 15.20 13.90 1.82
CA ILE A 52 15.88 15.15 2.19
C ILE A 52 14.93 16.34 2.23
N LYS A 53 13.85 16.29 1.45
CA LYS A 53 12.80 17.31 1.41
C LYS A 53 11.49 16.68 0.97
N LYS A 54 10.39 17.08 1.58
CA LYS A 54 9.05 16.68 1.13
C LYS A 54 8.04 17.80 1.23
N GLY A 55 6.98 17.69 0.45
CA GLY A 55 5.85 18.60 0.47
C GLY A 55 4.58 17.91 -0.01
N SER A 56 3.45 18.58 0.17
CA SER A 56 2.17 18.07 -0.32
C SER A 56 1.24 19.20 -0.75
N VAL A 57 0.33 18.87 -1.67
CA VAL A 57 -0.78 19.74 -2.11
C VAL A 57 -2.06 18.92 -2.21
N PRO A 58 -3.25 19.51 -2.07
CA PRO A 58 -4.52 18.81 -2.29
C PRO A 58 -4.63 18.34 -3.75
N THR A 59 -5.12 17.11 -3.97
CA THR A 59 -5.33 16.54 -5.31
C THR A 59 -6.44 17.27 -6.07
N LEU A 60 -7.53 17.68 -5.38
CA LEU A 60 -8.69 18.34 -5.98
C LEU A 60 -9.20 17.59 -7.22
N ALA A 61 -9.47 16.29 -7.06
CA ALA A 61 -9.81 15.36 -8.15
C ALA A 61 -10.97 15.78 -9.06
N GLN A 62 -11.82 16.70 -8.59
CA GLN A 62 -12.95 17.25 -9.36
C GLN A 62 -12.52 18.18 -10.52
N ARG A 63 -11.25 18.66 -10.53
CA ARG A 63 -10.73 19.55 -11.59
C ARG A 63 -10.35 18.82 -12.89
N GLY A 64 -10.33 17.47 -12.83
CA GLY A 64 -9.87 16.66 -13.95
C GLY A 64 -8.37 16.32 -13.88
N PRO A 65 -7.87 15.49 -14.82
CA PRO A 65 -6.53 14.92 -14.72
C PRO A 65 -5.38 15.88 -15.04
N GLU A 66 -5.51 16.78 -16.02
CA GLU A 66 -4.43 17.68 -16.44
C GLU A 66 -4.01 18.67 -15.34
N PRO A 67 -4.92 19.34 -14.59
CA PRO A 67 -4.53 20.16 -13.45
C PRO A 67 -3.81 19.38 -12.34
N ILE A 68 -4.13 18.09 -12.16
CA ILE A 68 -3.45 17.23 -11.19
C ILE A 68 -1.99 17.03 -11.61
N VAL A 69 -1.74 16.73 -12.88
CA VAL A 69 -0.38 16.56 -13.42
C VAL A 69 0.42 17.86 -13.30
N HIS A 70 -0.19 18.99 -13.59
CA HIS A 70 0.44 20.30 -13.42
C HIS A 70 0.87 20.54 -11.98
N ASP A 71 -0.04 20.33 -11.00
CA ASP A 71 0.27 20.52 -9.58
C ASP A 71 1.37 19.57 -9.10
N MET A 72 1.38 18.32 -9.59
CA MET A 72 2.47 17.35 -9.32
C MET A 72 3.82 17.89 -9.80
N ALA A 73 3.89 18.35 -11.04
CA ALA A 73 5.12 18.85 -11.65
C ALA A 73 5.63 20.13 -10.95
N GLU A 74 4.74 21.07 -10.67
CA GLU A 74 5.11 22.32 -9.98
C GLU A 74 5.61 22.05 -8.56
N LEU A 75 4.98 21.12 -7.83
CA LEU A 75 5.47 20.74 -6.50
C LEU A 75 6.86 20.09 -6.59
N CYS A 76 7.09 19.22 -7.59
CA CYS A 76 8.41 18.61 -7.80
C CYS A 76 9.49 19.67 -8.09
N LYS A 77 9.26 20.57 -9.04
CA LYS A 77 10.19 21.65 -9.39
C LYS A 77 10.50 22.54 -8.20
N LYS A 78 9.47 22.93 -7.44
CA LYS A 78 9.60 23.71 -6.23
C LYS A 78 10.54 23.04 -5.22
N LEU A 79 10.31 21.74 -4.91
CA LEU A 79 11.11 21.01 -3.93
C LEU A 79 12.56 20.82 -4.39
N VAL A 80 12.78 20.54 -5.68
CA VAL A 80 14.14 20.48 -6.26
C VAL A 80 14.86 21.80 -6.07
N GLY A 81 14.23 22.93 -6.40
CA GLY A 81 14.80 24.26 -6.21
C GLY A 81 15.05 24.61 -4.73
N GLU A 82 14.15 24.23 -3.83
CA GLU A 82 14.33 24.43 -2.36
C GLU A 82 15.48 23.61 -1.78
N CYS A 83 15.90 22.52 -2.45
CA CYS A 83 17.10 21.75 -2.10
C CYS A 83 18.39 22.35 -2.70
N GLY A 84 18.30 23.43 -3.49
CA GLY A 84 19.44 23.98 -4.23
C GLY A 84 19.91 23.07 -5.38
N LEU A 85 19.05 22.16 -5.81
CA LEU A 85 19.33 21.20 -6.89
C LEU A 85 18.76 21.70 -8.22
N THR A 86 19.26 21.11 -9.30
CA THR A 86 18.76 21.27 -10.66
C THR A 86 18.19 19.95 -11.17
N MET A 87 17.49 19.97 -12.31
CA MET A 87 16.97 18.74 -12.92
C MET A 87 18.06 17.77 -13.38
N ASP A 88 19.31 18.27 -13.60
CA ASP A 88 20.46 17.43 -13.95
C ASP A 88 20.95 16.57 -12.78
N ASP A 89 20.67 17.01 -11.53
CA ASP A 89 20.98 16.28 -10.31
C ASP A 89 19.97 15.15 -10.04
N ILE A 90 18.84 15.10 -10.79
CA ILE A 90 17.77 14.14 -10.63
C ILE A 90 17.99 12.95 -11.57
N ALA A 91 18.14 11.77 -11.00
CA ALA A 91 18.32 10.52 -11.73
C ALA A 91 17.03 10.10 -12.46
N GLY A 92 15.88 10.28 -11.80
CA GLY A 92 14.57 9.96 -12.34
C GLY A 92 13.44 10.35 -11.38
N ALA A 93 12.21 10.23 -11.86
CA ALA A 93 11.00 10.44 -11.09
C ALA A 93 10.13 9.19 -11.11
N GLY A 94 9.62 8.76 -9.97
CA GLY A 94 8.65 7.69 -9.84
C GLY A 94 7.31 8.22 -9.36
N ILE A 95 6.23 7.64 -9.85
CA ILE A 95 4.86 8.00 -9.48
C ILE A 95 4.17 6.76 -8.94
N ALA A 96 3.77 6.80 -7.67
CA ALA A 96 2.83 5.88 -7.08
C ALA A 96 1.41 6.38 -7.37
N SER A 97 0.63 5.61 -8.10
CA SER A 97 -0.73 5.99 -8.51
C SER A 97 -1.75 4.95 -8.05
N PRO A 98 -2.93 5.36 -7.61
CA PRO A 98 -4.01 4.43 -7.35
C PRO A 98 -4.52 3.81 -8.65
N GLY A 99 -5.13 2.64 -8.53
CA GLY A 99 -5.79 1.94 -9.63
C GLY A 99 -4.87 1.02 -10.43
N THR A 100 -5.33 0.65 -11.63
CA THR A 100 -4.57 -0.20 -12.55
C THR A 100 -3.64 0.65 -13.40
N VAL A 101 -2.36 0.39 -13.27
CA VAL A 101 -1.29 1.18 -13.88
C VAL A 101 -0.48 0.29 -14.80
N ASN A 102 -0.26 0.73 -16.03
CA ASN A 102 0.59 0.05 -17.00
C ASN A 102 1.96 0.74 -17.06
N PRO A 103 2.98 0.21 -16.42
CA PRO A 103 4.32 0.82 -16.37
C PRO A 103 5.06 0.78 -17.71
N ASP A 104 4.72 -0.14 -18.62
CA ASP A 104 5.35 -0.24 -19.95
C ASP A 104 4.92 0.92 -20.86
N THR A 105 3.66 1.34 -20.75
CA THR A 105 3.09 2.43 -21.56
C THR A 105 3.05 3.77 -20.84
N GLY A 106 3.20 3.77 -19.51
CA GLY A 106 3.07 4.97 -18.68
C GLY A 106 1.63 5.47 -18.52
N VAL A 107 0.65 4.58 -18.74
CA VAL A 107 -0.78 4.88 -18.72
C VAL A 107 -1.42 4.40 -17.43
N VAL A 108 -2.28 5.21 -16.83
CA VAL A 108 -3.24 4.77 -15.82
C VAL A 108 -4.48 4.28 -16.56
N GLU A 109 -4.66 2.96 -16.61
CA GLU A 109 -5.79 2.35 -17.33
C GLU A 109 -7.12 2.67 -16.64
N TYR A 110 -7.14 2.60 -15.33
CA TYR A 110 -8.32 2.93 -14.53
C TYR A 110 -7.95 3.33 -13.10
N ALA A 111 -8.50 4.45 -12.62
CA ALA A 111 -8.44 4.86 -11.21
C ALA A 111 -9.72 5.55 -10.77
N ASN A 112 -10.50 4.93 -9.90
CA ASN A 112 -11.79 5.44 -9.46
C ASN A 112 -11.68 6.74 -8.65
N ASN A 113 -10.70 6.83 -7.75
CA ASN A 113 -10.57 7.92 -6.77
C ASN A 113 -10.17 9.25 -7.41
N ILE A 114 -9.50 9.23 -8.56
CA ILE A 114 -9.01 10.41 -9.29
C ILE A 114 -9.59 10.50 -10.70
N LYS A 115 -10.52 9.59 -11.04
CA LYS A 115 -11.24 9.54 -12.33
C LYS A 115 -10.32 9.50 -13.55
N PHE A 116 -9.21 8.79 -13.47
CA PHE A 116 -8.38 8.51 -14.62
C PHE A 116 -8.92 7.29 -15.37
N SER A 117 -8.93 7.37 -16.70
CA SER A 117 -9.28 6.28 -17.61
C SER A 117 -8.42 6.42 -18.85
N ASP A 118 -7.63 5.40 -19.15
CA ASP A 118 -6.67 5.38 -20.26
C ASP A 118 -5.81 6.65 -20.34
N PHE A 119 -5.37 7.13 -19.16
CA PHE A 119 -4.74 8.44 -19.03
C PHE A 119 -3.21 8.33 -19.15
N PRO A 120 -2.57 9.03 -20.13
CA PRO A 120 -1.13 8.93 -20.40
C PRO A 120 -0.30 9.77 -19.41
N LEU A 121 -0.32 9.36 -18.12
CA LEU A 121 0.23 10.14 -17.02
C LEU A 121 1.72 10.42 -17.18
N VAL A 122 2.52 9.41 -17.56
CA VAL A 122 3.98 9.57 -17.73
C VAL A 122 4.28 10.59 -18.83
N ALA A 123 3.62 10.51 -19.98
CA ALA A 123 3.87 11.42 -21.10
C ALA A 123 3.57 12.88 -20.74
N LEU A 124 2.46 13.12 -20.05
CA LEU A 124 2.08 14.48 -19.64
C LEU A 124 2.97 15.01 -18.51
N PHE A 125 3.26 14.18 -17.51
CA PHE A 125 4.15 14.57 -16.42
C PHE A 125 5.58 14.84 -16.91
N SER A 126 6.13 14.00 -17.79
CA SER A 126 7.44 14.22 -18.43
C SER A 126 7.53 15.56 -19.14
N LYS A 127 6.48 15.90 -19.90
CA LYS A 127 6.38 17.18 -20.62
C LYS A 127 6.35 18.36 -19.64
N GLU A 128 5.53 18.30 -18.60
CA GLU A 128 5.46 19.33 -17.57
C GLU A 128 6.79 19.50 -16.82
N MET A 129 7.46 18.38 -16.49
CA MET A 129 8.74 18.40 -15.79
C MET A 129 9.92 18.85 -16.68
N GLY A 130 9.78 18.83 -18.01
CA GLY A 130 10.91 19.00 -18.94
C GLY A 130 11.93 17.84 -18.83
N MET A 131 11.49 16.63 -18.45
CA MET A 131 12.31 15.45 -18.24
C MET A 131 12.01 14.40 -19.32
N PRO A 132 13.02 13.64 -19.81
CA PRO A 132 12.77 12.54 -20.74
C PRO A 132 11.83 11.49 -20.15
N ALA A 133 10.91 10.96 -20.95
CA ALA A 133 9.89 10.02 -20.50
C ALA A 133 10.48 8.72 -19.92
N GLU A 134 11.63 8.28 -20.43
CA GLU A 134 12.37 7.12 -19.95
C GLU A 134 12.95 7.29 -18.53
N LYS A 135 13.00 8.51 -18.02
CA LYS A 135 13.37 8.81 -16.63
C LYS A 135 12.17 8.88 -15.69
N VAL A 136 10.96 8.71 -16.20
CA VAL A 136 9.73 8.71 -15.40
C VAL A 136 9.13 7.32 -15.38
N LYS A 137 8.91 6.78 -14.19
CA LYS A 137 8.26 5.47 -13.99
C LYS A 137 7.00 5.62 -13.17
N ILE A 138 6.06 4.72 -13.41
CA ILE A 138 4.78 4.67 -12.71
C ILE A 138 4.49 3.27 -12.20
N GLY A 139 3.91 3.17 -11.02
CA GLY A 139 3.46 1.90 -10.43
C GLY A 139 2.24 2.09 -9.53
N ASN A 140 1.60 0.97 -9.18
CA ASN A 140 0.49 1.02 -8.24
C ASN A 140 0.97 1.48 -6.85
N ASP A 141 0.16 2.27 -6.16
CA ASP A 141 0.48 2.89 -4.87
C ASP A 141 0.83 1.88 -3.76
N ALA A 142 0.04 0.81 -3.62
CA ALA A 142 0.30 -0.22 -2.60
C ALA A 142 1.57 -1.04 -2.92
N ASN A 143 1.80 -1.35 -4.19
CA ASN A 143 3.02 -2.02 -4.63
C ASN A 143 4.26 -1.17 -4.36
N LEU A 144 4.21 0.13 -4.66
CA LEU A 144 5.34 1.02 -4.39
C LEU A 144 5.51 1.30 -2.89
N ALA A 145 4.44 1.35 -2.09
CA ALA A 145 4.57 1.40 -0.64
C ALA A 145 5.29 0.14 -0.08
N ALA A 146 4.97 -1.05 -0.60
CA ALA A 146 5.68 -2.28 -0.23
C ALA A 146 7.16 -2.22 -0.63
N LEU A 147 7.48 -1.66 -1.80
CA LEU A 147 8.87 -1.43 -2.21
C LEU A 147 9.57 -0.44 -1.27
N GLY A 148 8.91 0.64 -0.87
CA GLY A 148 9.43 1.61 0.10
C GLY A 148 9.85 0.93 1.40
N GLU A 149 8.98 0.11 1.99
CA GLU A 149 9.30 -0.67 3.20
C GLU A 149 10.43 -1.68 2.98
N ALA A 150 10.58 -2.23 1.78
CA ALA A 150 11.65 -3.16 1.44
C ALA A 150 13.02 -2.47 1.32
N VAL A 151 13.09 -1.23 0.82
CA VAL A 151 14.35 -0.52 0.61
C VAL A 151 14.76 0.37 1.79
N GLY A 152 13.80 0.99 2.47
CA GLY A 152 14.06 2.00 3.50
C GLY A 152 13.39 1.74 4.85
N GLY A 153 12.44 0.79 4.93
CA GLY A 153 11.58 0.59 6.10
C GLY A 153 11.75 -0.74 6.83
N ALA A 154 10.65 -1.24 7.36
CA ALA A 154 10.62 -2.42 8.23
C ALA A 154 11.08 -3.73 7.57
N ALA A 155 11.05 -3.81 6.23
CA ALA A 155 11.51 -4.99 5.48
C ALA A 155 12.91 -4.80 4.87
N LYS A 156 13.63 -3.72 5.23
CA LYS A 156 14.97 -3.45 4.70
C LYS A 156 15.92 -4.62 4.96
N GLY A 157 16.58 -5.07 3.89
CA GLY A 157 17.55 -6.17 3.92
C GLY A 157 16.94 -7.57 3.79
N ALA A 158 15.61 -7.72 3.77
CA ALA A 158 14.95 -8.98 3.49
C ALA A 158 15.02 -9.29 1.99
N LYS A 159 15.21 -10.58 1.63
CA LYS A 159 15.19 -11.05 0.24
C LYS A 159 13.77 -11.19 -0.31
N SER A 160 12.81 -11.34 0.57
CA SER A 160 11.40 -11.39 0.20
C SER A 160 10.54 -10.74 1.27
N SER A 161 9.57 -9.96 0.85
CA SER A 161 8.60 -9.35 1.76
C SER A 161 7.21 -9.28 1.15
N VAL A 162 6.22 -9.36 2.03
CA VAL A 162 4.82 -9.06 1.72
C VAL A 162 4.38 -7.93 2.62
N MET A 163 3.69 -6.97 2.07
CA MET A 163 3.07 -5.88 2.82
C MET A 163 1.57 -5.89 2.60
N ILE A 164 0.81 -5.65 3.66
CA ILE A 164 -0.59 -5.23 3.57
C ILE A 164 -0.77 -3.88 4.24
N THR A 165 -1.69 -3.07 3.72
CA THR A 165 -2.06 -1.78 4.30
C THR A 165 -3.51 -1.81 4.75
N LEU A 166 -3.75 -1.57 6.05
CA LEU A 166 -5.07 -1.57 6.68
C LEU A 166 -5.60 -0.12 6.76
N GLY A 167 -6.12 0.36 5.64
CA GLY A 167 -6.73 1.68 5.46
C GLY A 167 -8.25 1.59 5.26
N SER A 168 -8.84 2.50 4.47
CA SER A 168 -10.25 2.44 4.05
C SER A 168 -10.58 1.12 3.36
N GLY A 169 -9.63 0.57 2.61
CA GLY A 169 -9.59 -0.78 2.08
C GLY A 169 -8.38 -1.55 2.62
N VAL A 170 -8.05 -2.67 1.95
CA VAL A 170 -6.83 -3.45 2.20
C VAL A 170 -6.02 -3.51 0.90
N GLY A 171 -4.97 -2.71 0.82
CA GLY A 171 -3.99 -2.81 -0.26
C GLY A 171 -2.86 -3.78 0.09
N GLY A 172 -2.01 -4.09 -0.87
CA GLY A 172 -0.86 -4.94 -0.63
C GLY A 172 0.17 -4.89 -1.74
N GLY A 173 1.34 -5.45 -1.44
CA GLY A 173 2.42 -5.62 -2.40
C GLY A 173 3.33 -6.78 -1.99
N VAL A 174 3.94 -7.39 -2.98
CA VAL A 174 4.80 -8.57 -2.82
C VAL A 174 6.14 -8.30 -3.49
N ILE A 175 7.20 -8.43 -2.72
CA ILE A 175 8.59 -8.29 -3.19
C ILE A 175 9.25 -9.66 -3.10
N LEU A 176 9.75 -10.16 -4.21
CA LEU A 176 10.44 -11.45 -4.32
C LEU A 176 11.84 -11.24 -4.93
N GLY A 177 12.88 -11.26 -4.11
CA GLY A 177 14.22 -10.84 -4.51
C GLY A 177 14.19 -9.38 -4.99
N ASP A 178 14.64 -9.16 -6.21
CA ASP A 178 14.67 -7.83 -6.85
C ASP A 178 13.40 -7.55 -7.70
N LEU A 179 12.27 -8.20 -7.40
CA LEU A 179 11.05 -8.12 -8.21
C LEU A 179 9.87 -7.62 -7.40
N VAL A 180 9.13 -6.66 -7.93
CA VAL A 180 7.76 -6.35 -7.50
C VAL A 180 6.79 -7.22 -8.28
N LEU A 181 5.94 -7.96 -7.59
CA LEU A 181 4.93 -8.82 -8.21
C LEU A 181 3.74 -7.96 -8.69
N THR A 182 3.66 -7.73 -9.99
CA THR A 182 2.57 -6.96 -10.60
C THR A 182 1.61 -7.80 -11.46
N GLY A 183 2.00 -9.06 -11.73
CA GLY A 183 1.23 -9.95 -12.61
C GLY A 183 1.36 -9.62 -14.09
N CYS A 184 0.77 -10.46 -14.95
CA CYS A 184 0.94 -10.36 -16.40
C CYS A 184 0.21 -9.16 -17.05
N ALA A 185 -0.73 -8.55 -16.34
CA ALA A 185 -1.50 -7.38 -16.76
C ALA A 185 -1.51 -6.29 -15.68
N TYR A 186 -0.46 -6.25 -14.85
CA TYR A 186 -0.22 -5.24 -13.79
C TYR A 186 -1.32 -5.12 -12.71
N GLY A 187 -2.31 -6.01 -12.71
CA GLY A 187 -3.37 -6.13 -11.70
C GLY A 187 -3.13 -7.25 -10.69
N GLY A 188 -1.87 -7.69 -10.51
CA GLY A 188 -1.50 -8.69 -9.51
C GLY A 188 -1.30 -8.11 -8.12
N ALA A 189 -1.15 -9.00 -7.13
CA ALA A 189 -0.97 -8.64 -5.72
C ALA A 189 -2.14 -7.85 -5.08
N GLU A 190 -3.35 -7.99 -5.61
CA GLU A 190 -4.59 -7.48 -5.01
C GLU A 190 -4.97 -8.30 -3.75
N LEU A 191 -4.11 -8.26 -2.73
CA LEU A 191 -4.14 -9.16 -1.58
C LEU A 191 -5.41 -8.99 -0.73
N GLY A 192 -5.96 -7.78 -0.67
CA GLY A 192 -7.19 -7.48 0.03
C GLY A 192 -8.44 -8.14 -0.57
N HIS A 193 -8.36 -8.53 -1.86
CA HIS A 193 -9.48 -9.18 -2.55
C HIS A 193 -9.38 -10.72 -2.57
N MET A 194 -8.41 -11.29 -1.84
CA MET A 194 -8.39 -12.72 -1.53
C MET A 194 -9.61 -13.10 -0.69
N VAL A 195 -10.36 -14.10 -1.11
CA VAL A 195 -11.53 -14.60 -0.37
C VAL A 195 -11.06 -15.44 0.82
N ILE A 196 -11.43 -15.03 2.03
CA ILE A 196 -11.16 -15.74 3.28
C ILE A 196 -12.42 -16.42 3.84
N GLU A 197 -13.59 -16.03 3.35
CA GLU A 197 -14.87 -16.64 3.73
C GLU A 197 -15.79 -16.76 2.51
N LYS A 198 -16.02 -17.98 2.06
CA LYS A 198 -16.90 -18.24 0.92
C LYS A 198 -18.32 -17.77 1.23
N ASP A 199 -18.92 -17.03 0.28
CA ASP A 199 -20.26 -16.46 0.39
C ASP A 199 -20.46 -15.50 1.58
N GLY A 200 -19.36 -15.00 2.17
CA GLY A 200 -19.34 -14.08 3.29
C GLY A 200 -19.77 -12.65 2.96
N ARG A 201 -19.20 -11.67 3.66
CA ARG A 201 -19.56 -10.23 3.55
C ARG A 201 -19.36 -9.70 2.13
N GLN A 202 -20.26 -8.83 1.66
CA GLN A 202 -20.14 -8.14 0.38
C GLN A 202 -18.90 -7.23 0.39
N CYS A 203 -18.07 -7.33 -0.65
CA CYS A 203 -16.93 -6.46 -0.88
C CYS A 203 -17.24 -5.41 -1.95
N SER A 204 -16.57 -4.26 -1.88
CA SER A 204 -16.65 -3.16 -2.85
C SER A 204 -16.30 -3.58 -4.29
N CYS A 205 -15.45 -4.60 -4.45
CA CYS A 205 -15.06 -5.15 -5.75
C CYS A 205 -16.15 -6.00 -6.46
N GLY A 206 -17.33 -6.15 -5.84
CA GLY A 206 -18.44 -6.97 -6.37
C GLY A 206 -18.43 -8.43 -5.91
N ARG A 207 -17.31 -8.94 -5.37
CA ARG A 207 -17.20 -10.31 -4.81
C ARG A 207 -17.72 -10.33 -3.35
N LYS A 208 -17.85 -11.55 -2.81
CA LYS A 208 -18.14 -11.77 -1.39
C LYS A 208 -16.97 -12.45 -0.70
N GLY A 209 -16.79 -12.13 0.60
CA GLY A 209 -15.84 -12.82 1.47
C GLY A 209 -14.38 -12.39 1.34
N CYS A 210 -14.08 -11.28 0.65
CA CYS A 210 -12.72 -10.74 0.53
C CYS A 210 -12.15 -10.32 1.89
N LEU A 211 -10.85 -10.47 2.09
CA LEU A 211 -10.12 -10.03 3.29
C LEU A 211 -10.44 -8.57 3.65
N GLU A 212 -10.53 -7.68 2.66
CA GLU A 212 -10.88 -6.27 2.84
C GLU A 212 -12.22 -6.07 3.57
N ALA A 213 -13.22 -6.90 3.26
CA ALA A 213 -14.54 -6.79 3.88
C ALA A 213 -14.56 -7.12 5.39
N TYR A 214 -13.46 -7.66 5.92
CA TYR A 214 -13.29 -8.04 7.33
C TYR A 214 -12.17 -7.27 8.02
N CYS A 215 -11.13 -6.86 7.30
CA CYS A 215 -9.87 -6.39 7.87
C CYS A 215 -9.48 -4.96 7.47
N SER A 216 -10.31 -4.23 6.71
CA SER A 216 -10.10 -2.80 6.51
C SER A 216 -10.48 -1.98 7.76
N ALA A 217 -10.01 -0.74 7.86
CA ALA A 217 -10.47 0.19 8.90
C ALA A 217 -11.99 0.41 8.82
N THR A 218 -12.55 0.44 7.61
CA THR A 218 -14.01 0.52 7.38
C THR A 218 -14.73 -0.71 7.95
N ALA A 219 -14.17 -1.90 7.76
CA ALA A 219 -14.71 -3.14 8.31
C ALA A 219 -14.64 -3.15 9.85
N LEU A 220 -13.53 -2.67 10.44
CA LEU A 220 -13.39 -2.52 11.88
C LEU A 220 -14.44 -1.57 12.46
N VAL A 221 -14.66 -0.41 11.82
CA VAL A 221 -15.72 0.53 12.24
C VAL A 221 -17.10 -0.13 12.18
N LYS A 222 -17.40 -0.88 11.11
CA LYS A 222 -18.67 -1.58 10.96
C LYS A 222 -18.88 -2.61 12.07
N LEU A 223 -17.87 -3.46 12.32
CA LEU A 223 -17.91 -4.46 13.40
C LEU A 223 -18.08 -3.80 14.79
N THR A 224 -17.40 -2.67 14.99
CA THR A 224 -17.54 -1.89 16.23
C THR A 224 -18.94 -1.32 16.40
N LYS A 225 -19.56 -0.80 15.33
CA LYS A 225 -20.93 -0.30 15.36
C LYS A 225 -21.95 -1.40 15.65
N GLU A 226 -21.79 -2.57 15.03
CA GLU A 226 -22.62 -3.74 15.31
C GLU A 226 -22.57 -4.09 16.81
N LYS A 227 -21.35 -4.18 17.38
CA LYS A 227 -21.16 -4.49 18.80
C LYS A 227 -21.62 -3.38 19.74
N PHE A 228 -21.48 -2.11 19.32
CA PHE A 228 -21.99 -0.95 20.05
C PHE A 228 -23.53 -1.03 20.28
N GLU A 229 -24.28 -1.47 19.27
CA GLU A 229 -25.74 -1.63 19.39
C GLU A 229 -26.12 -2.84 20.26
N GLU A 230 -25.37 -3.94 20.19
CA GLU A 230 -25.62 -5.15 20.97
C GLU A 230 -25.30 -4.99 22.46
N CYS A 231 -24.37 -4.10 22.84
CA CYS A 231 -23.83 -4.00 24.19
C CYS A 231 -24.10 -2.61 24.81
N PRO A 232 -25.26 -2.39 25.44
CA PRO A 232 -25.63 -1.08 26.01
C PRO A 232 -24.70 -0.64 27.16
N ASP A 233 -24.09 -1.57 27.88
CA ASP A 233 -23.19 -1.29 29.02
C ASP A 233 -21.72 -1.15 28.65
N SER A 234 -21.40 -1.21 27.36
CA SER A 234 -19.99 -1.07 26.87
C SER A 234 -19.47 0.34 27.06
N LEU A 235 -18.18 0.46 27.45
CA LEU A 235 -17.48 1.75 27.50
C LEU A 235 -17.44 2.46 26.13
N MET A 236 -17.62 1.73 25.02
CA MET A 236 -17.72 2.32 23.70
C MET A 236 -18.87 3.33 23.61
N ARG A 237 -19.99 3.08 24.34
CA ARG A 237 -21.13 4.00 24.39
C ARG A 237 -20.78 5.31 25.07
N GLU A 238 -20.15 5.24 26.22
CA GLU A 238 -19.66 6.43 26.95
C GLU A 238 -18.67 7.23 26.09
N MET A 239 -17.70 6.54 25.50
CA MET A 239 -16.66 7.16 24.65
C MET A 239 -17.21 7.85 23.40
N CYS A 240 -18.35 7.39 22.90
CA CYS A 240 -19.04 7.95 21.73
C CYS A 240 -20.26 8.82 22.11
N GLU A 241 -20.43 9.18 23.40
CA GLU A 241 -21.57 9.97 23.90
C GLU A 241 -22.94 9.37 23.49
N ASN A 242 -23.04 8.04 23.49
CA ASN A 242 -24.16 7.25 23.01
C ASN A 242 -24.58 7.48 21.54
N ASP A 243 -23.73 8.06 20.72
CA ASP A 243 -23.95 8.26 19.28
C ASP A 243 -23.09 7.28 18.46
N VAL A 244 -23.74 6.32 17.79
CA VAL A 244 -23.10 5.31 16.92
C VAL A 244 -22.36 5.95 15.74
N ASN A 245 -22.71 7.16 15.33
CA ASN A 245 -22.03 7.87 14.24
C ASN A 245 -20.65 8.37 14.66
N ARG A 246 -20.35 8.47 15.95
CA ARG A 246 -19.05 8.84 16.50
C ARG A 246 -18.09 7.65 16.62
N VAL A 247 -18.56 6.43 16.34
CA VAL A 247 -17.71 5.25 16.31
C VAL A 247 -16.71 5.36 15.15
N GLY A 248 -15.41 5.29 15.49
CA GLY A 248 -14.31 5.36 14.56
C GLY A 248 -13.35 4.15 14.66
N GLY A 249 -12.32 4.12 13.81
CA GLY A 249 -11.38 3.00 13.74
C GLY A 249 -10.57 2.73 15.02
N LYS A 250 -10.51 3.69 15.95
CA LYS A 250 -9.82 3.54 17.24
C LYS A 250 -10.74 3.15 18.40
N THR A 251 -12.07 3.20 18.23
CA THR A 251 -13.04 3.06 19.32
C THR A 251 -12.91 1.72 20.05
N ALA A 252 -12.92 0.59 19.32
CA ALA A 252 -12.83 -0.73 19.91
C ALA A 252 -11.50 -0.97 20.64
N PHE A 253 -10.38 -0.63 20.02
CA PHE A 253 -9.05 -0.72 20.65
C PHE A 253 -8.94 0.15 21.90
N ALA A 254 -9.47 1.36 21.87
CA ALA A 254 -9.44 2.25 23.01
C ALA A 254 -10.30 1.73 24.18
N ALA A 255 -11.47 1.15 23.88
CA ALA A 255 -12.33 0.51 24.88
C ALA A 255 -11.66 -0.75 25.48
N MET A 256 -11.10 -1.62 24.63
CA MET A 256 -10.32 -2.80 25.05
C MET A 256 -9.20 -2.41 26.03
N LYS A 257 -8.42 -1.38 25.70
CA LYS A 257 -7.31 -0.88 26.57
C LYS A 257 -7.79 -0.42 27.96
N LYS A 258 -9.07 -0.05 28.07
CA LYS A 258 -9.72 0.31 29.35
C LYS A 258 -10.41 -0.88 30.03
N GLY A 259 -10.27 -2.09 29.51
CA GLY A 259 -10.83 -3.31 30.06
C GLY A 259 -12.27 -3.63 29.64
N ASP A 260 -12.80 -2.94 28.61
CA ASP A 260 -14.12 -3.21 28.06
C ASP A 260 -14.15 -4.56 27.32
N LYS A 261 -15.07 -5.44 27.74
CA LYS A 261 -15.21 -6.78 27.15
C LYS A 261 -15.71 -6.73 25.72
N ALA A 262 -16.69 -5.87 25.43
CA ALA A 262 -17.26 -5.76 24.09
C ALA A 262 -16.20 -5.22 23.09
N GLY A 263 -15.41 -4.22 23.49
CA GLY A 263 -14.27 -3.75 22.71
C GLY A 263 -13.22 -4.82 22.46
N ALA A 264 -12.92 -5.64 23.49
CA ALA A 264 -11.98 -6.76 23.35
C ALA A 264 -12.49 -7.83 22.38
N GLU A 265 -13.79 -8.17 22.41
CA GLU A 265 -14.41 -9.12 21.48
C GLU A 265 -14.34 -8.62 20.02
N VAL A 266 -14.57 -7.32 19.79
CA VAL A 266 -14.43 -6.71 18.46
C VAL A 266 -13.01 -6.85 17.96
N VAL A 267 -12.03 -6.48 18.79
CA VAL A 267 -10.59 -6.55 18.43
C VAL A 267 -10.17 -7.99 18.18
N ASP A 268 -10.58 -8.94 19.01
CA ASP A 268 -10.25 -10.36 18.83
C ASP A 268 -10.84 -10.93 17.54
N THR A 269 -12.08 -10.58 17.21
CA THR A 269 -12.74 -10.98 15.96
C THR A 269 -12.01 -10.40 14.74
N PHE A 270 -11.68 -9.11 14.78
CA PHE A 270 -10.94 -8.45 13.72
C PHE A 270 -9.57 -9.10 13.48
N ILE A 271 -8.81 -9.33 14.57
CA ILE A 271 -7.48 -9.95 14.49
C ILE A 271 -7.58 -11.42 14.03
N SER A 272 -8.66 -12.13 14.34
CA SER A 272 -8.85 -13.51 13.87
C SER A 272 -9.02 -13.58 12.36
N TYR A 273 -9.84 -12.72 11.76
CA TYR A 273 -9.94 -12.63 10.31
C TYR A 273 -8.63 -12.16 9.65
N LEU A 274 -7.94 -11.22 10.28
CA LEU A 274 -6.64 -10.76 9.80
C LEU A 274 -5.60 -11.88 9.83
N ALA A 275 -5.57 -12.70 10.90
CA ALA A 275 -4.67 -13.84 11.03
C ALA A 275 -4.91 -14.88 9.93
N CYS A 276 -6.18 -15.18 9.61
CA CYS A 276 -6.53 -16.06 8.50
C CYS A 276 -5.93 -15.55 7.18
N GLY A 277 -6.13 -14.26 6.86
CA GLY A 277 -5.58 -13.68 5.65
C GLY A 277 -4.05 -13.68 5.61
N VAL A 278 -3.41 -13.29 6.71
CA VAL A 278 -1.94 -13.25 6.83
C VAL A 278 -1.35 -14.66 6.74
N ALA A 279 -1.95 -15.66 7.41
CA ALA A 279 -1.52 -17.05 7.34
C ALA A 279 -1.63 -17.62 5.92
N ASN A 280 -2.71 -17.30 5.19
CA ASN A 280 -2.86 -17.68 3.78
C ASN A 280 -1.73 -17.09 2.91
N LEU A 281 -1.42 -15.81 3.08
CA LEU A 281 -0.34 -15.16 2.34
C LEU A 281 1.04 -15.72 2.71
N ILE A 282 1.28 -16.04 3.97
CA ILE A 282 2.51 -16.73 4.40
C ILE A 282 2.58 -18.13 3.80
N ASN A 283 1.49 -18.89 3.78
CA ASN A 283 1.46 -20.23 3.17
C ASN A 283 1.71 -20.21 1.65
N ILE A 284 1.36 -19.09 0.96
CA ILE A 284 1.57 -18.92 -0.49
C ILE A 284 2.98 -18.46 -0.81
N PHE A 285 3.49 -17.43 -0.09
CA PHE A 285 4.72 -16.72 -0.44
C PHE A 285 5.90 -17.07 0.47
N GLN A 286 5.65 -17.46 1.70
CA GLN A 286 6.64 -17.69 2.77
C GLN A 286 7.73 -16.59 2.78
N PRO A 287 7.35 -15.30 2.90
CA PRO A 287 8.31 -14.21 2.88
C PRO A 287 9.18 -14.21 4.13
N GLU A 288 10.41 -13.66 4.03
CA GLU A 288 11.26 -13.44 5.22
C GLU A 288 10.60 -12.44 6.18
N VAL A 289 9.99 -11.36 5.62
CA VAL A 289 9.33 -10.32 6.40
C VAL A 289 7.90 -10.09 5.88
N PHE A 290 6.96 -9.98 6.80
CA PHE A 290 5.59 -9.56 6.52
C PHE A 290 5.31 -8.24 7.25
N THR A 291 5.00 -7.18 6.51
CA THR A 291 4.75 -5.86 7.10
C THR A 291 3.27 -5.49 7.07
N ILE A 292 2.82 -4.85 8.13
CA ILE A 292 1.44 -4.35 8.28
C ILE A 292 1.49 -2.84 8.42
N GLY A 293 0.95 -2.15 7.43
CA GLY A 293 0.83 -0.69 7.38
C GLY A 293 -0.62 -0.21 7.47
N GLY A 294 -0.81 1.07 7.17
CA GLY A 294 -2.11 1.73 7.19
C GLY A 294 -2.55 2.18 8.59
N GLY A 295 -3.68 2.85 8.68
CA GLY A 295 -4.11 3.52 9.92
C GLY A 295 -4.30 2.59 11.12
N VAL A 296 -4.75 1.34 10.90
CA VAL A 296 -4.95 0.37 11.98
C VAL A 296 -3.64 -0.15 12.56
N SER A 297 -2.56 -0.15 11.78
CA SER A 297 -1.23 -0.57 12.26
C SER A 297 -0.67 0.33 13.39
N GLY A 298 -1.20 1.56 13.51
CA GLY A 298 -0.89 2.47 14.62
C GLY A 298 -1.28 1.95 16.01
N GLU A 299 -2.02 0.85 16.11
CA GLU A 299 -2.31 0.16 17.39
C GLU A 299 -1.10 -0.61 17.93
N GLY A 300 -0.03 -0.76 17.13
CA GLY A 300 1.25 -1.31 17.55
C GLY A 300 1.15 -2.73 18.12
N ASP A 301 1.68 -2.94 19.31
CA ASP A 301 1.70 -4.23 19.99
C ASP A 301 0.30 -4.76 20.33
N ASN A 302 -0.70 -3.90 20.50
CA ASN A 302 -2.09 -4.33 20.71
C ASN A 302 -2.70 -5.04 19.49
N LEU A 303 -2.14 -4.80 18.31
CA LEU A 303 -2.46 -5.52 17.08
C LEU A 303 -1.45 -6.66 16.83
N LEU A 304 -0.16 -6.35 16.90
CA LEU A 304 0.90 -7.24 16.41
C LEU A 304 1.08 -8.50 17.26
N ILE A 305 1.06 -8.37 18.59
CA ILE A 305 1.29 -9.52 19.50
C ILE A 305 0.18 -10.58 19.32
N PRO A 306 -1.11 -10.27 19.51
CA PRO A 306 -2.16 -11.25 19.34
C PRO A 306 -2.26 -11.78 17.90
N LEU A 307 -1.91 -10.97 16.91
CA LEU A 307 -1.85 -11.41 15.52
C LEU A 307 -0.76 -12.47 15.32
N LYS A 308 0.46 -12.26 15.82
CA LYS A 308 1.56 -13.25 15.77
C LYS A 308 1.15 -14.59 16.38
N GLU A 309 0.49 -14.55 17.53
CA GLU A 309 0.01 -15.76 18.21
C GLU A 309 -1.01 -16.55 17.37
N LYS A 310 -1.98 -15.86 16.77
CA LYS A 310 -3.00 -16.49 15.92
C LYS A 310 -2.38 -17.02 14.61
N VAL A 311 -1.58 -16.23 13.92
CA VAL A 311 -0.90 -16.61 12.66
C VAL A 311 0.00 -17.84 12.86
N CYS A 312 0.73 -17.91 13.97
CA CYS A 312 1.59 -19.07 14.28
C CYS A 312 0.79 -20.38 14.38
N LYS A 313 -0.48 -20.33 14.79
CA LYS A 313 -1.34 -21.51 14.88
C LYS A 313 -1.91 -21.94 13.53
N GLU A 314 -2.08 -21.00 12.59
CA GLU A 314 -2.74 -21.21 11.31
C GLU A 314 -1.77 -21.46 10.14
N THR A 315 -0.48 -21.13 10.29
CA THR A 315 0.51 -21.38 9.22
C THR A 315 0.86 -22.87 9.13
N TYR A 316 0.90 -23.39 7.90
CA TYR A 316 1.27 -24.80 7.63
C TYR A 316 2.69 -25.12 8.11
N SER A 317 3.62 -24.21 7.91
CA SER A 317 5.04 -24.35 8.25
C SER A 317 5.39 -23.95 9.70
N LYS A 318 4.44 -24.08 10.64
CA LYS A 318 4.57 -23.64 12.03
C LYS A 318 5.77 -24.25 12.78
N ASP A 319 6.21 -25.45 12.36
CA ASP A 319 7.32 -26.18 12.99
C ASP A 319 8.68 -25.91 12.33
N ASN A 320 8.73 -25.09 11.26
CA ASN A 320 9.97 -24.71 10.61
C ASN A 320 10.84 -23.83 11.54
N THR A 321 12.17 -23.99 11.41
CA THR A 321 13.14 -23.14 12.13
C THR A 321 13.16 -21.72 11.61
N LEU A 322 12.99 -21.55 10.27
CA LEU A 322 12.86 -20.25 9.63
C LEU A 322 11.38 -19.88 9.53
N LYS A 323 11.00 -18.79 10.18
CA LYS A 323 9.64 -18.27 10.20
C LYS A 323 9.60 -16.88 9.59
N THR A 324 8.48 -16.55 8.96
CA THR A 324 8.19 -15.17 8.55
C THR A 324 8.16 -14.26 9.78
N ASP A 325 8.91 -13.18 9.74
CA ASP A 325 8.88 -12.16 10.79
C ASP A 325 7.80 -11.10 10.47
N LEU A 326 6.76 -11.05 11.32
CA LEU A 326 5.69 -10.06 11.21
C LEU A 326 6.14 -8.79 11.91
N ARG A 327 6.02 -7.65 11.20
CA ARG A 327 6.41 -6.31 11.68
C ARG A 327 5.34 -5.28 11.37
N ILE A 328 5.29 -4.22 12.15
CA ILE A 328 4.58 -3.00 11.77
C ILE A 328 5.46 -2.23 10.77
N ALA A 329 4.84 -1.71 9.72
CA ALA A 329 5.49 -0.81 8.76
C ALA A 329 6.00 0.45 9.44
N THR A 330 7.16 0.96 9.05
CA THR A 330 7.84 2.04 9.75
C THR A 330 7.84 3.37 9.01
N LEU A 331 7.62 3.37 7.71
CA LEU A 331 7.68 4.58 6.89
C LEU A 331 6.36 5.37 6.89
N GLY A 332 5.25 4.76 7.30
CA GLY A 332 3.94 5.41 7.33
C GLY A 332 3.57 5.98 5.96
N ASN A 333 3.19 7.26 5.91
CA ASN A 333 2.81 7.94 4.66
C ASN A 333 4.00 8.21 3.71
N ASP A 334 5.23 8.00 4.16
CA ASP A 334 6.42 8.21 3.32
C ASP A 334 6.76 6.97 2.48
N ALA A 335 6.12 5.83 2.75
CA ALA A 335 6.37 4.57 2.05
C ALA A 335 6.16 4.68 0.54
N GLY A 336 5.04 5.30 0.10
CA GLY A 336 4.74 5.54 -1.31
C GLY A 336 5.79 6.43 -1.99
N ILE A 337 6.22 7.50 -1.33
CA ILE A 337 7.26 8.41 -1.81
C ILE A 337 8.60 7.68 -1.99
N ILE A 338 9.05 6.97 -0.95
CA ILE A 338 10.34 6.26 -0.98
C ILE A 338 10.32 5.14 -2.02
N GLY A 339 9.22 4.39 -2.08
CA GLY A 339 9.04 3.32 -3.06
C GLY A 339 9.01 3.84 -4.49
N ALA A 340 8.31 4.94 -4.75
CA ALA A 340 8.27 5.59 -6.04
C ALA A 340 9.68 6.08 -6.47
N ALA A 341 10.41 6.74 -5.56
CA ALA A 341 11.79 7.18 -5.82
C ALA A 341 12.74 6.01 -6.09
N ALA A 342 12.62 4.91 -5.35
CA ALA A 342 13.39 3.69 -5.59
C ALA A 342 13.03 3.06 -6.94
N PHE A 343 11.76 3.05 -7.30
CA PHE A 343 11.28 2.53 -8.57
C PHE A 343 11.80 3.35 -9.76
N ALA A 344 11.90 4.67 -9.62
CA ALA A 344 12.45 5.57 -10.65
C ALA A 344 13.84 5.15 -11.13
N THR A 345 14.67 4.65 -10.22
CA THR A 345 16.07 4.27 -10.48
C THR A 345 16.29 2.78 -10.70
N SER A 346 15.22 1.95 -10.62
CA SER A 346 15.29 0.52 -10.98
C SER A 346 15.56 0.35 -12.47
N ARG A 347 16.19 -0.74 -12.87
CA ARG A 347 16.41 -1.09 -14.29
C ARG A 347 15.31 -1.95 -14.85
#